data_a8a24b17e1a2c344342478fc3154bdd5
#
_entry.id   a8a24b17e1a2c344342478fc3154bdd5
#
_cell.length_a   1.000
_cell.length_b   1.000
_cell.length_c   1.000
_cell.angle_alpha   90.00
_cell.angle_beta   90.00
_cell.angle_gamma   90.00
#
_symmetry.space_group_name_H-M   'P 1'
#
loop_
_entity.id
_entity.type
_entity.pdbx_description
1 polymer ?
#
loop_
_entity_poly.entity_id
_entity_poly.type
_entity_poly.pdbx_seq_one_letter_code
_entity_poly.pdbx_strand_id
1 'polypeptide(L)'
;MGKFTGKLIISDLDGTLIPRGGVISEENRRAIAYFVGEGGLFSVATGRTPEAAAGYVEGLPLNAPGIFFNGAMLYDWQRKQVLKTLPLTAGDENNLWPAFAREALRRFPEACLEVYAEDNCHVVTPEANDDPRLPYEYYRYAHTDLERLTDTGKTPWLKFFACDRHEHLERYVALAEEMGVAALANGFYSEDNYYEFVAKDVSKGAMLETVREMLPGVEIIACGDYLNDRELLAAADISVAPATAHPAIRAAAKLKGPAVEEHLLVWLIDRL
;
A
#
# COMPACT_ATOMS: atom_id res chain seq x y z
N MET A 1 11.76 -31.46 -4.04
CA MET A 1 11.09 -30.25 -3.57
C MET A 1 12.17 -29.33 -3.07
N GLY A 2 12.11 -28.02 -3.42
CA GLY A 2 13.06 -27.04 -2.90
C GLY A 2 12.84 -26.80 -1.40
N LYS A 3 13.85 -26.24 -0.72
CA LYS A 3 13.88 -25.98 0.74
C LYS A 3 12.66 -25.17 1.23
N PHE A 4 12.17 -24.23 0.41
CA PHE A 4 11.10 -23.29 0.78
C PHE A 4 9.75 -23.56 0.09
N THR A 5 9.58 -24.75 -0.50
CA THR A 5 8.31 -25.14 -1.12
C THR A 5 7.16 -25.05 -0.10
N GLY A 6 6.06 -24.39 -0.50
CA GLY A 6 4.90 -24.19 0.36
C GLY A 6 5.00 -22.96 1.30
N LYS A 7 5.97 -22.07 1.08
CA LYS A 7 6.11 -20.81 1.83
C LYS A 7 5.94 -19.61 0.88
N LEU A 8 5.20 -18.59 1.33
CA LEU A 8 5.12 -17.27 0.70
C LEU A 8 5.71 -16.23 1.67
N ILE A 9 6.68 -15.45 1.20
CA ILE A 9 7.05 -14.20 1.84
C ILE A 9 6.32 -13.07 1.10
N ILE A 10 5.54 -12.26 1.82
CA ILE A 10 4.95 -11.03 1.32
C ILE A 10 5.44 -9.87 2.17
N SER A 11 6.07 -8.87 1.54
CA SER A 11 6.73 -7.77 2.25
C SER A 11 6.11 -6.43 1.87
N ASP A 12 5.89 -5.59 2.87
CA ASP A 12 5.80 -4.16 2.60
C ASP A 12 7.10 -3.65 2.00
N LEU A 13 7.05 -2.51 1.31
CA LEU A 13 8.19 -1.89 0.67
C LEU A 13 8.86 -0.84 1.56
N ASP A 14 8.19 0.24 1.83
CA ASP A 14 8.76 1.45 2.43
C ASP A 14 8.97 1.31 3.94
N GLY A 15 10.22 1.38 4.39
CA GLY A 15 10.55 1.15 5.80
C GLY A 15 10.69 -0.33 6.19
N THR A 16 10.36 -1.25 5.28
CA THR A 16 10.46 -2.71 5.51
C THR A 16 11.48 -3.37 4.59
N LEU A 17 11.31 -3.28 3.28
CA LEU A 17 12.24 -3.81 2.27
C LEU A 17 13.13 -2.71 1.70
N ILE A 18 12.65 -1.48 1.66
CA ILE A 18 13.33 -0.29 1.17
C ILE A 18 13.59 0.65 2.35
N PRO A 19 14.85 0.97 2.69
CA PRO A 19 15.15 2.03 3.65
C PRO A 19 14.66 3.38 3.15
N ARG A 20 14.35 4.30 4.06
CA ARG A 20 13.89 5.65 3.68
C ARG A 20 14.86 6.33 2.72
N GLY A 21 14.36 6.76 1.56
CA GLY A 21 15.16 7.40 0.52
C GLY A 21 16.18 6.48 -0.17
N GLY A 22 16.08 5.16 0.03
CA GLY A 22 16.99 4.15 -0.50
C GLY A 22 16.38 3.26 -1.58
N VAL A 23 17.05 2.14 -1.78
CA VAL A 23 16.65 1.06 -2.69
C VAL A 23 16.76 -0.28 -1.99
N ILE A 24 16.18 -1.32 -2.57
CA ILE A 24 16.36 -2.69 -2.08
C ILE A 24 17.82 -3.10 -2.22
N SER A 25 18.46 -3.48 -1.12
CA SER A 25 19.88 -3.87 -1.12
C SER A 25 20.14 -5.10 -1.98
N GLU A 26 21.34 -5.19 -2.54
CA GLU A 26 21.76 -6.35 -3.33
C GLU A 26 21.75 -7.64 -2.52
N GLU A 27 22.00 -7.56 -1.21
CA GLU A 27 21.93 -8.67 -0.28
C GLU A 27 20.50 -9.21 -0.18
N ASN A 28 19.51 -8.33 0.02
CA ASN A 28 18.09 -8.71 0.04
C ASN A 28 17.67 -9.26 -1.34
N ARG A 29 18.09 -8.67 -2.46
CA ARG A 29 17.80 -9.16 -3.81
C ARG A 29 18.31 -10.60 -4.02
N ARG A 30 19.55 -10.88 -3.60
CA ARG A 30 20.14 -12.21 -3.69
C ARG A 30 19.43 -13.23 -2.79
N ALA A 31 19.07 -12.83 -1.58
CA ALA A 31 18.34 -13.70 -0.65
C ALA A 31 16.94 -14.05 -1.18
N ILE A 32 16.22 -13.08 -1.75
CA ILE A 32 14.92 -13.30 -2.39
C ILE A 32 15.07 -14.24 -3.60
N ALA A 33 16.07 -14.02 -4.45
CA ALA A 33 16.32 -14.88 -5.60
C ALA A 33 16.65 -16.31 -5.19
N TYR A 34 17.44 -16.51 -4.13
CA TYR A 34 17.70 -17.82 -3.53
C TYR A 34 16.43 -18.47 -2.98
N PHE A 35 15.63 -17.72 -2.22
CA PHE A 35 14.37 -18.20 -1.64
C PHE A 35 13.42 -18.72 -2.74
N VAL A 36 13.24 -17.93 -3.80
CA VAL A 36 12.38 -18.32 -4.93
C VAL A 36 13.00 -19.48 -5.72
N GLY A 37 14.33 -19.49 -5.95
CA GLY A 37 15.04 -20.57 -6.61
C GLY A 37 14.90 -21.92 -5.88
N GLU A 38 14.75 -21.89 -4.56
CA GLU A 38 14.49 -23.06 -3.71
C GLU A 38 12.98 -23.34 -3.51
N GLY A 39 12.12 -22.82 -4.40
CA GLY A 39 10.70 -23.16 -4.46
C GLY A 39 9.79 -22.30 -3.59
N GLY A 40 10.29 -21.23 -2.99
CA GLY A 40 9.51 -20.25 -2.27
C GLY A 40 8.70 -19.33 -3.19
N LEU A 41 7.66 -18.72 -2.66
CA LEU A 41 6.87 -17.68 -3.31
C LEU A 41 7.20 -16.33 -2.68
N PHE A 42 7.38 -15.30 -3.53
CA PHE A 42 7.69 -13.95 -3.06
C PHE A 42 6.78 -12.91 -3.73
N SER A 43 6.27 -11.99 -2.93
CA SER A 43 5.47 -10.85 -3.41
C SER A 43 5.58 -9.64 -2.48
N VAL A 44 4.89 -8.56 -2.83
CA VAL A 44 4.86 -7.30 -2.08
C VAL A 44 3.44 -6.89 -1.69
N ALA A 45 3.33 -6.13 -0.58
CA ALA A 45 2.08 -5.53 -0.11
C ALA A 45 2.32 -4.06 0.27
N THR A 46 1.90 -3.13 -0.58
CA THR A 46 2.28 -1.73 -0.47
C THR A 46 1.10 -0.77 -0.67
N GLY A 47 1.23 0.46 -0.18
CA GLY A 47 0.32 1.57 -0.50
C GLY A 47 0.54 2.16 -1.89
N ARG A 48 1.65 1.81 -2.55
CA ARG A 48 2.01 2.28 -3.89
C ARG A 48 1.09 1.71 -4.97
N THR A 49 1.11 2.35 -6.14
CA THR A 49 0.58 1.76 -7.38
C THR A 49 1.55 0.70 -7.92
N PRO A 50 1.13 -0.23 -8.78
CA PRO A 50 2.06 -1.13 -9.46
C PRO A 50 3.16 -0.39 -10.22
N GLU A 51 2.83 0.73 -10.88
CA GLU A 51 3.79 1.56 -11.63
C GLU A 51 4.81 2.20 -10.69
N ALA A 52 4.36 2.78 -9.56
CA ALA A 52 5.25 3.40 -8.58
C ALA A 52 6.18 2.39 -7.90
N ALA A 53 5.74 1.15 -7.75
CA ALA A 53 6.55 0.06 -7.22
C ALA A 53 7.56 -0.48 -8.25
N ALA A 54 7.25 -0.40 -9.56
CA ALA A 54 7.97 -1.08 -10.63
C ALA A 54 9.48 -0.85 -10.60
N GLY A 55 9.91 0.42 -10.48
CA GLY A 55 11.33 0.75 -10.46
C GLY A 55 12.10 0.19 -9.27
N TYR A 56 11.43 0.00 -8.14
CA TYR A 56 12.05 -0.58 -6.94
C TYR A 56 12.17 -2.10 -7.00
N VAL A 57 11.15 -2.76 -7.53
CA VAL A 57 11.09 -4.24 -7.58
C VAL A 57 11.62 -4.82 -8.88
N GLU A 58 12.11 -3.99 -9.80
CA GLU A 58 12.71 -4.45 -11.06
C GLU A 58 13.81 -5.50 -10.79
N GLY A 59 13.73 -6.62 -11.54
CA GLY A 59 14.66 -7.74 -11.39
C GLY A 59 14.38 -8.65 -10.19
N LEU A 60 13.41 -8.36 -9.32
CA LEU A 60 12.98 -9.32 -8.30
C LEU A 60 12.09 -10.40 -8.93
N PRO A 61 12.25 -11.67 -8.50
CA PRO A 61 11.45 -12.79 -9.00
C PRO A 61 10.07 -12.85 -8.32
N LEU A 62 9.23 -11.81 -8.53
CA LEU A 62 7.86 -11.79 -8.01
C LEU A 62 7.04 -12.89 -8.70
N ASN A 63 6.59 -13.90 -7.95
CA ASN A 63 5.93 -15.10 -8.46
C ASN A 63 4.63 -15.44 -7.73
N ALA A 64 4.09 -14.51 -6.94
CA ALA A 64 2.78 -14.57 -6.32
C ALA A 64 2.05 -13.23 -6.52
N PRO A 65 0.70 -13.18 -6.37
CA PRO A 65 -0.06 -11.93 -6.47
C PRO A 65 0.43 -10.88 -5.47
N GLY A 66 0.58 -9.64 -5.94
CA GLY A 66 0.96 -8.48 -5.12
C GLY A 66 -0.25 -7.66 -4.68
N ILE A 67 -0.16 -7.08 -3.51
CA ILE A 67 -1.19 -6.22 -2.90
C ILE A 67 -0.75 -4.77 -3.05
N PHE A 68 -1.59 -3.96 -3.69
CA PHE A 68 -1.33 -2.55 -3.99
C PHE A 68 -2.45 -1.66 -3.45
N PHE A 69 -2.20 -0.33 -3.41
CA PHE A 69 -3.15 0.66 -2.86
C PHE A 69 -3.65 0.28 -1.46
N ASN A 70 -2.75 -0.21 -0.57
CA ASN A 70 -3.11 -0.66 0.78
C ASN A 70 -4.20 -1.73 0.83
N GLY A 71 -4.33 -2.54 -0.23
CA GLY A 71 -5.31 -3.62 -0.33
C GLY A 71 -6.46 -3.35 -1.29
N ALA A 72 -6.56 -2.16 -1.89
CA ALA A 72 -7.60 -1.89 -2.86
C ALA A 72 -7.39 -2.56 -4.23
N MET A 73 -6.17 -3.07 -4.49
CA MET A 73 -5.86 -3.78 -5.73
C MET A 73 -5.03 -5.03 -5.47
N LEU A 74 -5.39 -6.13 -6.13
CA LEU A 74 -4.59 -7.35 -6.27
C LEU A 74 -4.07 -7.43 -7.71
N TYR A 75 -2.76 -7.63 -7.89
CA TYR A 75 -2.09 -7.56 -9.17
C TYR A 75 -1.19 -8.77 -9.42
N ASP A 76 -1.31 -9.37 -10.61
CA ASP A 76 -0.37 -10.41 -11.10
C ASP A 76 0.80 -9.73 -11.81
N TRP A 77 1.95 -9.72 -11.16
CA TRP A 77 3.15 -9.09 -11.66
C TRP A 77 3.73 -9.77 -12.91
N GLN A 78 3.62 -11.09 -12.98
CA GLN A 78 4.15 -11.86 -14.11
C GLN A 78 3.32 -11.65 -15.38
N ARG A 79 1.97 -11.61 -15.23
CA ARG A 79 1.04 -11.37 -16.33
C ARG A 79 0.78 -9.89 -16.60
N LYS A 80 1.24 -9.00 -15.70
CA LYS A 80 0.93 -7.56 -15.71
C LYS A 80 -0.57 -7.30 -15.78
N GLN A 81 -1.32 -7.97 -14.93
CA GLN A 81 -2.78 -7.94 -14.95
C GLN A 81 -3.35 -7.66 -13.56
N VAL A 82 -4.32 -6.76 -13.52
CA VAL A 82 -5.19 -6.57 -12.34
C VAL A 82 -6.06 -7.82 -12.17
N LEU A 83 -6.01 -8.42 -10.98
CA LEU A 83 -6.81 -9.60 -10.64
C LEU A 83 -8.10 -9.21 -9.92
N LYS A 84 -8.05 -8.15 -9.10
CA LYS A 84 -9.19 -7.66 -8.32
C LYS A 84 -8.97 -6.20 -7.94
N THR A 85 -10.05 -5.42 -7.97
CA THR A 85 -10.09 -4.08 -7.36
C THR A 85 -11.24 -3.99 -6.37
N LEU A 86 -11.07 -3.15 -5.35
CA LEU A 86 -12.07 -2.83 -4.34
C LEU A 86 -12.18 -1.30 -4.27
N PRO A 87 -13.01 -0.69 -5.15
CA PRO A 87 -13.09 0.76 -5.23
C PRO A 87 -13.63 1.42 -3.96
N LEU A 88 -13.01 2.53 -3.57
CA LEU A 88 -13.47 3.42 -2.51
C LEU A 88 -14.91 3.92 -2.77
N THR A 89 -15.22 4.14 -4.04
CA THR A 89 -16.54 4.64 -4.47
C THR A 89 -17.56 3.52 -4.68
N ALA A 90 -17.22 2.26 -4.38
CA ALA A 90 -18.19 1.17 -4.44
C ALA A 90 -19.29 1.36 -3.39
N GLY A 91 -20.57 1.35 -3.82
CA GLY A 91 -21.71 1.57 -2.94
C GLY A 91 -21.97 3.04 -2.58
N ASP A 92 -21.24 3.98 -3.15
CA ASP A 92 -21.49 5.42 -3.00
C ASP A 92 -22.61 5.89 -3.94
N GLU A 93 -23.84 5.43 -3.70
CA GLU A 93 -25.02 5.76 -4.50
C GLU A 93 -25.36 7.26 -4.51
N ASN A 94 -24.87 8.02 -3.53
CA ASN A 94 -25.17 9.43 -3.35
C ASN A 94 -24.05 10.37 -3.84
N ASN A 95 -22.99 9.83 -4.47
CA ASN A 95 -21.81 10.59 -4.89
C ASN A 95 -21.18 11.42 -3.74
N LEU A 96 -21.11 10.85 -2.57
CA LEU A 96 -20.56 11.52 -1.37
C LEU A 96 -19.05 11.77 -1.52
N TRP A 97 -18.31 10.87 -2.14
CA TRP A 97 -16.87 11.04 -2.36
C TRP A 97 -16.52 12.22 -3.27
N PRO A 98 -17.16 12.41 -4.44
CA PRO A 98 -16.99 13.62 -5.22
C PRO A 98 -17.37 14.89 -4.46
N ALA A 99 -18.44 14.86 -3.65
CA ALA A 99 -18.85 15.98 -2.82
C ALA A 99 -17.83 16.29 -1.71
N PHE A 100 -17.30 15.24 -1.06
CA PHE A 100 -16.24 15.35 -0.06
C PHE A 100 -14.97 15.98 -0.66
N ALA A 101 -14.52 15.49 -1.83
CA ALA A 101 -13.35 16.03 -2.49
C ALA A 101 -13.50 17.52 -2.84
N ARG A 102 -14.68 17.95 -3.34
CA ARG A 102 -14.95 19.37 -3.60
C ARG A 102 -14.87 20.20 -2.32
N GLU A 103 -15.46 19.71 -1.24
CA GLU A 103 -15.45 20.42 0.03
C GLU A 103 -14.05 20.46 0.66
N ALA A 104 -13.28 19.40 0.52
CA ALA A 104 -11.87 19.35 0.94
C ALA A 104 -11.04 20.40 0.18
N LEU A 105 -11.15 20.47 -1.15
CA LEU A 105 -10.50 21.48 -1.99
C LEU A 105 -10.87 22.90 -1.56
N ARG A 106 -12.15 23.13 -1.20
CA ARG A 106 -12.63 24.43 -0.77
C ARG A 106 -12.11 24.83 0.61
N ARG A 107 -12.06 23.87 1.57
CA ARG A 107 -11.66 24.15 2.97
C ARG A 107 -10.16 24.16 3.18
N PHE A 108 -9.42 23.39 2.37
CA PHE A 108 -7.98 23.12 2.55
C PHE A 108 -7.21 23.44 1.26
N PRO A 109 -7.23 24.70 0.78
CA PRO A 109 -6.68 25.06 -0.53
C PRO A 109 -5.15 24.96 -0.63
N GLU A 110 -4.44 24.77 0.49
CA GLU A 110 -2.99 24.61 0.56
C GLU A 110 -2.51 23.15 0.55
N ALA A 111 -3.42 22.19 0.65
CA ALA A 111 -3.08 20.78 0.65
C ALA A 111 -2.75 20.24 -0.74
N CYS A 112 -2.04 19.12 -0.80
CA CYS A 112 -2.02 18.27 -1.98
C CYS A 112 -3.08 17.17 -1.82
N LEU A 113 -4.07 17.16 -2.72
CA LEU A 113 -5.12 16.14 -2.73
C LEU A 113 -5.03 15.32 -4.00
N GLU A 114 -5.10 14.01 -3.84
CA GLU A 114 -4.94 13.04 -4.92
C GLU A 114 -6.10 12.05 -4.93
N VAL A 115 -6.59 11.76 -6.13
CA VAL A 115 -7.53 10.68 -6.41
C VAL A 115 -6.80 9.60 -7.19
N TYR A 116 -6.81 8.39 -6.69
CA TYR A 116 -6.20 7.26 -7.37
C TYR A 116 -7.28 6.40 -8.03
N ALA A 117 -7.18 6.27 -9.34
CA ALA A 117 -7.95 5.33 -10.13
C ALA A 117 -7.03 4.19 -10.63
N GLU A 118 -7.60 3.23 -11.35
CA GLU A 118 -6.82 2.09 -11.87
C GLU A 118 -5.75 2.54 -12.88
N ASP A 119 -6.04 3.59 -13.63
CA ASP A 119 -5.21 4.09 -14.73
C ASP A 119 -4.15 5.10 -14.30
N ASN A 120 -4.40 5.87 -13.22
CA ASN A 120 -3.51 6.98 -12.84
C ASN A 120 -3.71 7.48 -11.41
N CYS A 121 -2.71 8.22 -10.92
CA CYS A 121 -2.83 9.16 -9.81
C CYS A 121 -3.24 10.54 -10.37
N HIS A 122 -4.39 11.05 -9.95
CA HIS A 122 -4.91 12.34 -10.35
C HIS A 122 -4.70 13.34 -9.22
N VAL A 123 -3.76 14.28 -9.40
CA VAL A 123 -3.59 15.42 -8.49
C VAL A 123 -4.68 16.43 -8.83
N VAL A 124 -5.57 16.68 -7.87
CA VAL A 124 -6.75 17.56 -8.06
C VAL A 124 -6.55 18.95 -7.48
N THR A 125 -5.37 19.24 -6.98
CA THR A 125 -4.93 20.53 -6.46
C THR A 125 -3.98 21.24 -7.43
N PRO A 126 -3.75 22.56 -7.28
CA PRO A 126 -2.78 23.30 -8.10
C PRO A 126 -1.34 22.75 -7.92
N GLU A 127 -0.53 22.79 -8.98
CA GLU A 127 0.88 22.35 -8.99
C GLU A 127 1.74 22.98 -7.87
N ALA A 128 1.38 24.18 -7.42
CA ALA A 128 2.07 24.85 -6.31
C ALA A 128 1.96 24.10 -4.96
N ASN A 129 1.02 23.19 -4.86
CA ASN A 129 0.75 22.39 -3.66
C ASN A 129 1.25 20.94 -3.79
N ASP A 130 1.95 20.62 -4.87
CA ASP A 130 2.39 19.25 -5.14
C ASP A 130 3.19 18.68 -3.98
N ASP A 131 2.91 17.44 -3.66
CA ASP A 131 3.75 16.65 -2.77
C ASP A 131 5.15 16.53 -3.37
N PRO A 132 6.21 16.88 -2.62
CA PRO A 132 7.59 16.80 -3.10
C PRO A 132 8.01 15.41 -3.61
N ARG A 133 7.28 14.34 -3.24
CA ARG A 133 7.56 12.98 -3.71
C ARG A 133 7.17 12.76 -5.18
N LEU A 134 6.16 13.49 -5.70
CA LEU A 134 5.60 13.26 -7.05
C LEU A 134 6.66 13.28 -8.16
N PRO A 135 7.64 14.22 -8.20
CA PRO A 135 8.64 14.24 -9.25
C PRO A 135 9.75 13.19 -9.09
N TYR A 136 9.90 12.57 -7.93
CA TYR A 136 11.01 11.64 -7.62
C TYR A 136 10.61 10.18 -7.62
N GLU A 137 9.32 9.89 -7.63
CA GLU A 137 8.84 8.52 -7.69
C GLU A 137 8.41 8.16 -9.11
N TYR A 138 8.46 6.87 -9.43
CA TYR A 138 7.97 6.34 -10.71
C TYR A 138 6.44 6.44 -10.82
N TYR A 139 5.89 7.58 -10.35
CA TYR A 139 4.47 7.84 -10.39
C TYR A 139 4.02 8.23 -11.80
N ARG A 140 3.02 7.54 -12.30
CA ARG A 140 2.15 8.12 -13.29
C ARG A 140 1.18 9.03 -12.55
N TYR A 141 1.32 10.32 -12.70
CA TYR A 141 0.35 11.28 -12.19
C TYR A 141 0.01 12.32 -13.26
N ALA A 142 -1.17 12.90 -13.11
CA ALA A 142 -1.60 14.01 -13.93
C ALA A 142 -2.40 15.01 -13.11
N HIS A 143 -2.15 16.30 -13.32
CA HIS A 143 -3.06 17.32 -12.81
C HIS A 143 -4.39 17.22 -13.56
N THR A 144 -5.46 16.96 -12.82
CA THR A 144 -6.78 16.69 -13.38
C THR A 144 -7.81 17.53 -12.67
N ASP A 145 -8.67 18.20 -13.42
CA ASP A 145 -9.85 18.84 -12.87
C ASP A 145 -10.74 17.77 -12.21
N LEU A 146 -11.05 17.94 -10.93
CA LEU A 146 -11.88 17.02 -10.16
C LEU A 146 -13.18 16.67 -10.87
N GLU A 147 -13.79 17.63 -11.58
CA GLU A 147 -15.08 17.41 -12.26
C GLU A 147 -15.02 16.33 -13.34
N ARG A 148 -13.83 16.03 -13.87
CA ARG A 148 -13.64 14.92 -14.82
C ARG A 148 -13.66 13.54 -14.15
N LEU A 149 -13.50 13.50 -12.82
CA LEU A 149 -13.42 12.26 -12.03
C LEU A 149 -14.73 11.96 -11.29
N THR A 150 -15.73 12.84 -11.38
CA THR A 150 -16.97 12.73 -10.60
C THR A 150 -17.96 11.68 -11.12
N ASP A 151 -17.79 11.20 -12.36
CA ASP A 151 -18.50 10.02 -12.86
C ASP A 151 -17.77 8.75 -12.38
N THR A 152 -18.00 8.41 -11.11
CA THR A 152 -17.33 7.27 -10.46
C THR A 152 -17.74 5.92 -11.03
N GLY A 153 -18.79 5.85 -11.85
CA GLY A 153 -19.14 4.67 -12.62
C GLY A 153 -18.19 4.41 -13.79
N LYS A 154 -17.59 5.47 -14.35
CA LYS A 154 -16.58 5.37 -15.42
C LYS A 154 -15.16 5.36 -14.89
N THR A 155 -14.90 6.14 -13.84
CA THR A 155 -13.59 6.25 -13.18
C THR A 155 -13.74 5.94 -11.69
N PRO A 156 -13.82 4.65 -11.31
CA PRO A 156 -13.90 4.26 -9.90
C PRO A 156 -12.63 4.69 -9.15
N TRP A 157 -12.82 5.35 -8.02
CA TRP A 157 -11.68 5.71 -7.16
C TRP A 157 -11.27 4.52 -6.31
N LEU A 158 -10.01 4.18 -6.31
CA LEU A 158 -9.44 3.15 -5.44
C LEU A 158 -9.01 3.73 -4.11
N LYS A 159 -8.52 4.98 -4.13
CA LYS A 159 -8.00 5.66 -2.95
C LYS A 159 -8.20 7.18 -3.11
N PHE A 160 -8.51 7.85 -2.01
CA PHE A 160 -8.37 9.29 -1.87
C PHE A 160 -7.22 9.57 -0.89
N PHE A 161 -6.37 10.53 -1.21
CA PHE A 161 -5.14 10.79 -0.48
C PHE A 161 -5.01 12.28 -0.20
N ALA A 162 -4.64 12.60 1.03
CA ALA A 162 -4.36 13.96 1.47
C ALA A 162 -2.91 14.03 2.01
N CYS A 163 -2.11 14.91 1.43
CA CYS A 163 -0.82 15.33 1.94
C CYS A 163 -0.95 16.74 2.49
N ASP A 164 -0.71 16.89 3.78
CA ASP A 164 -0.75 18.17 4.49
C ASP A 164 0.20 18.07 5.71
N ARG A 165 0.37 19.15 6.45
CA ARG A 165 1.05 19.12 7.75
C ARG A 165 0.29 18.21 8.71
N HIS A 166 1.03 17.46 9.52
CA HIS A 166 0.43 16.49 10.46
C HIS A 166 -0.72 17.06 11.29
N GLU A 167 -0.53 18.25 11.85
CA GLU A 167 -1.53 18.95 12.67
C GLU A 167 -2.81 19.35 11.92
N HIS A 168 -2.79 19.23 10.58
CA HIS A 168 -3.95 19.55 9.74
C HIS A 168 -4.74 18.31 9.31
N LEU A 169 -4.12 17.12 9.36
CA LEU A 169 -4.73 15.91 8.83
C LEU A 169 -6.02 15.50 9.55
N GLU A 170 -6.15 15.80 10.85
CA GLU A 170 -7.38 15.56 11.61
C GLU A 170 -8.60 16.30 11.04
N ARG A 171 -8.37 17.42 10.31
CA ARG A 171 -9.46 18.17 9.66
C ARG A 171 -10.15 17.38 8.55
N TYR A 172 -9.40 16.48 7.86
CA TYR A 172 -9.96 15.60 6.83
C TYR A 172 -10.79 14.49 7.46
N VAL A 173 -10.36 13.99 8.62
CA VAL A 173 -11.13 13.01 9.40
C VAL A 173 -12.46 13.65 9.85
N ALA A 174 -12.40 14.84 10.44
CA ALA A 174 -13.60 15.57 10.89
C ALA A 174 -14.55 15.88 9.73
N LEU A 175 -14.01 16.29 8.56
CA LEU A 175 -14.81 16.52 7.37
C LEU A 175 -15.46 15.24 6.86
N ALA A 176 -14.73 14.11 6.87
CA ALA A 176 -15.27 12.82 6.46
C ALA A 176 -16.42 12.36 7.36
N GLU A 177 -16.34 12.61 8.66
CA GLU A 177 -17.42 12.36 9.63
C GLU A 177 -18.62 13.27 9.36
N GLU A 178 -18.38 14.58 9.22
CA GLU A 178 -19.41 15.60 8.93
C GLU A 178 -20.21 15.25 7.68
N MET A 179 -19.55 14.78 6.63
CA MET A 179 -20.17 14.46 5.34
C MET A 179 -20.64 13.00 5.22
N GLY A 180 -20.39 12.17 6.22
CA GLY A 180 -20.84 10.79 6.28
C GLY A 180 -19.98 9.80 5.44
N VAL A 181 -18.92 10.26 4.78
CA VAL A 181 -18.03 9.35 4.00
C VAL A 181 -17.18 8.46 4.90
N ALA A 182 -16.94 8.84 6.15
CA ALA A 182 -16.21 8.02 7.13
C ALA A 182 -16.89 6.65 7.36
N ALA A 183 -18.20 6.55 7.18
CA ALA A 183 -18.93 5.28 7.29
C ALA A 183 -18.66 4.32 6.11
N LEU A 184 -18.18 4.85 4.98
CA LEU A 184 -17.89 4.13 3.72
C LEU A 184 -16.41 3.81 3.55
N ALA A 185 -15.54 4.29 4.45
CA ALA A 185 -14.10 4.21 4.30
C ALA A 185 -13.40 3.58 5.51
N ASN A 186 -12.23 3.04 5.23
CA ASN A 186 -11.14 2.84 6.17
C ASN A 186 -10.13 3.98 5.95
N GLY A 187 -9.97 4.84 6.97
CA GLY A 187 -9.06 5.97 6.94
C GLY A 187 -7.88 5.74 7.88
N PHE A 188 -6.66 6.04 7.45
CA PHE A 188 -5.45 5.82 8.25
C PHE A 188 -4.32 6.76 7.84
N TYR A 189 -3.37 6.95 8.77
CA TYR A 189 -2.08 7.55 8.49
C TYR A 189 -1.16 6.52 7.85
N SER A 190 -0.67 6.79 6.63
CA SER A 190 0.36 5.96 5.98
C SER A 190 1.77 6.46 6.25
N GLU A 191 1.91 7.76 6.51
CA GLU A 191 3.08 8.44 7.06
C GLU A 191 2.64 9.62 7.92
N ASP A 192 3.60 10.36 8.46
CA ASP A 192 3.37 11.46 9.39
C ASP A 192 2.56 12.61 8.79
N ASN A 193 2.72 12.86 7.49
CA ASN A 193 2.05 13.92 6.73
C ASN A 193 1.05 13.40 5.69
N TYR A 194 0.69 12.13 5.76
CA TYR A 194 -0.21 11.47 4.80
C TYR A 194 -1.41 10.84 5.47
N TYR A 195 -2.61 11.16 4.97
CA TYR A 195 -3.85 10.51 5.36
C TYR A 195 -4.54 9.93 4.13
N GLU A 196 -4.89 8.66 4.21
CA GLU A 196 -5.47 7.92 3.11
C GLU A 196 -6.86 7.39 3.47
N PHE A 197 -7.73 7.37 2.46
CA PHE A 197 -9.02 6.70 2.52
C PHE A 197 -9.06 5.62 1.45
N VAL A 198 -9.34 4.40 1.85
CA VAL A 198 -9.69 3.26 0.99
C VAL A 198 -11.09 2.77 1.38
N ALA A 199 -11.70 1.86 0.61
CA ALA A 199 -13.02 1.34 0.96
C ALA A 199 -13.02 0.70 2.36
N LYS A 200 -14.18 0.70 3.03
CA LYS A 200 -14.35 0.38 4.46
C LYS A 200 -13.68 -0.91 4.93
N ASP A 201 -13.82 -1.98 4.15
CA ASP A 201 -13.31 -3.31 4.52
C ASP A 201 -11.99 -3.63 3.79
N VAL A 202 -11.33 -2.60 3.25
CA VAL A 202 -10.07 -2.73 2.52
C VAL A 202 -8.90 -2.51 3.47
N SER A 203 -7.98 -3.46 3.46
CA SER A 203 -6.66 -3.35 4.09
C SER A 203 -5.71 -4.34 3.42
N LYS A 204 -4.41 -4.19 3.64
CA LYS A 204 -3.42 -5.18 3.19
C LYS A 204 -3.74 -6.58 3.73
N GLY A 205 -4.23 -6.67 4.98
CA GLY A 205 -4.61 -7.93 5.61
C GLY A 205 -5.86 -8.56 5.01
N ALA A 206 -6.90 -7.77 4.76
CA ALA A 206 -8.12 -8.27 4.11
C ALA A 206 -7.83 -8.81 2.70
N MET A 207 -6.95 -8.14 1.93
CA MET A 207 -6.55 -8.63 0.62
C MET A 207 -5.61 -9.85 0.71
N LEU A 208 -4.82 -9.99 1.79
CA LEU A 208 -4.00 -11.18 2.04
C LEU A 208 -4.86 -12.44 2.17
N GLU A 209 -6.06 -12.36 2.73
CA GLU A 209 -6.98 -13.51 2.78
C GLU A 209 -7.40 -13.94 1.36
N THR A 210 -7.60 -13.00 0.43
CA THR A 210 -7.82 -13.35 -0.99
C THR A 210 -6.61 -14.08 -1.58
N VAL A 211 -5.38 -13.66 -1.25
CA VAL A 211 -4.16 -14.37 -1.68
C VAL A 211 -4.08 -15.76 -1.07
N ARG A 212 -4.45 -15.91 0.21
CA ARG A 212 -4.51 -17.21 0.90
C ARG A 212 -5.46 -18.19 0.23
N GLU A 213 -6.64 -17.72 -0.19
CA GLU A 213 -7.62 -18.54 -0.93
C GLU A 213 -7.08 -19.00 -2.28
N MET A 214 -6.27 -18.18 -2.95
CA MET A 214 -5.63 -18.51 -4.24
C MET A 214 -4.47 -19.49 -4.09
N LEU A 215 -3.86 -19.57 -2.89
CA LEU A 215 -2.66 -20.38 -2.61
C LEU A 215 -2.91 -21.33 -1.42
N PRO A 216 -3.84 -22.29 -1.55
CA PRO A 216 -4.21 -23.17 -0.43
C PRO A 216 -3.04 -24.00 0.07
N GLY A 217 -2.88 -24.06 1.40
CA GLY A 217 -1.83 -24.83 2.06
C GLY A 217 -0.43 -24.18 2.07
N VAL A 218 -0.30 -22.94 1.60
CA VAL A 218 0.93 -22.16 1.67
C VAL A 218 1.03 -21.46 3.02
N GLU A 219 2.18 -21.59 3.71
CA GLU A 219 2.51 -20.83 4.91
C GLU A 219 2.89 -19.39 4.52
N ILE A 220 2.18 -18.40 5.03
CA ILE A 220 2.37 -16.99 4.70
C ILE A 220 3.20 -16.28 5.77
N ILE A 221 4.30 -15.68 5.34
CA ILE A 221 5.21 -14.89 6.16
C ILE A 221 5.08 -13.43 5.70
N ALA A 222 4.58 -12.54 6.56
CA ALA A 222 4.41 -11.13 6.23
C ALA A 222 5.44 -10.27 6.95
N CYS A 223 6.02 -9.31 6.22
CA CYS A 223 6.91 -8.28 6.76
C CYS A 223 6.26 -6.91 6.65
N GLY A 224 6.33 -6.09 7.70
CA GLY A 224 5.76 -4.74 7.72
C GLY A 224 6.29 -3.91 8.88
N ASP A 225 6.21 -2.57 8.78
CA ASP A 225 6.80 -1.66 9.74
C ASP A 225 5.84 -0.58 10.28
N TYR A 226 4.77 -0.24 9.58
CA TYR A 226 3.90 0.88 9.99
C TYR A 226 2.46 0.45 10.27
N LEU A 227 1.60 1.40 10.68
CA LEU A 227 0.25 1.12 11.19
C LEU A 227 -0.69 0.48 10.16
N ASN A 228 -0.50 0.78 8.86
CA ASN A 228 -1.23 0.16 7.73
C ASN A 228 -0.85 -1.31 7.50
N ASP A 229 0.23 -1.82 8.15
CA ASP A 229 0.63 -3.22 8.11
C ASP A 229 0.03 -4.07 9.24
N ARG A 230 -0.66 -3.44 10.20
CA ARG A 230 -1.19 -4.15 11.37
C ARG A 230 -2.02 -5.37 10.98
N GLU A 231 -2.94 -5.20 10.05
CA GLU A 231 -3.83 -6.27 9.62
C GLU A 231 -3.10 -7.29 8.73
N LEU A 232 -2.15 -6.85 7.90
CA LEU A 232 -1.27 -7.73 7.13
C LEU A 232 -0.52 -8.70 8.05
N LEU A 233 0.11 -8.17 9.09
CA LEU A 233 0.88 -8.95 10.06
C LEU A 233 -0.02 -9.86 10.91
N ALA A 234 -1.23 -9.43 11.22
CA ALA A 234 -2.21 -10.23 11.97
C ALA A 234 -2.77 -11.40 11.15
N ALA A 235 -2.97 -11.21 9.84
CA ALA A 235 -3.49 -12.23 8.93
C ALA A 235 -2.44 -13.28 8.52
N ALA A 236 -1.15 -13.02 8.72
CA ALA A 236 -0.06 -13.93 8.36
C ALA A 236 0.17 -15.03 9.40
N ASP A 237 0.66 -16.19 8.93
CA ASP A 237 1.06 -17.30 9.82
C ASP A 237 2.32 -16.91 10.64
N ILE A 238 3.24 -16.18 10.02
CA ILE A 238 4.43 -15.59 10.66
C ILE A 238 4.49 -14.12 10.31
N SER A 239 4.54 -13.26 11.32
CA SER A 239 4.70 -11.81 11.15
C SER A 239 6.09 -11.35 11.59
N VAL A 240 6.68 -10.45 10.79
CA VAL A 240 8.05 -9.95 10.98
C VAL A 240 8.02 -8.41 10.95
N ALA A 241 8.65 -7.78 11.93
CA ALA A 241 8.84 -6.33 11.94
C ALA A 241 10.31 -5.97 12.09
N PRO A 242 10.84 -5.01 11.29
CA PRO A 242 12.20 -4.52 11.44
C PRO A 242 12.41 -3.76 12.76
N ALA A 243 13.67 -3.55 13.15
CA ALA A 243 14.00 -2.81 14.36
C ALA A 243 13.52 -1.34 14.29
N THR A 244 13.42 -0.80 13.10
CA THR A 244 12.96 0.55 12.80
C THR A 244 11.44 0.72 12.76
N ALA A 245 10.67 -0.37 12.89
CA ALA A 245 9.21 -0.34 12.82
C ALA A 245 8.58 0.50 13.94
N HIS A 246 7.39 1.00 13.66
CA HIS A 246 6.55 1.66 14.66
C HIS A 246 6.41 0.79 15.92
N PRO A 247 6.54 1.35 17.15
CA PRO A 247 6.57 0.55 18.37
C PRO A 247 5.40 -0.42 18.53
N ALA A 248 4.19 -0.01 18.15
CA ALA A 248 2.99 -0.86 18.23
C ALA A 248 3.05 -2.05 17.25
N ILE A 249 3.62 -1.85 16.06
CA ILE A 249 3.82 -2.90 15.07
C ILE A 249 4.87 -3.88 15.51
N ARG A 250 6.03 -3.34 15.96
CA ARG A 250 7.11 -4.17 16.50
C ARG A 250 6.68 -5.01 17.70
N ALA A 251 5.84 -4.44 18.58
CA ALA A 251 5.32 -5.17 19.75
C ALA A 251 4.43 -6.34 19.35
N ALA A 252 3.58 -6.16 18.29
CA ALA A 252 2.62 -7.15 17.82
C ALA A 252 3.25 -8.26 16.95
N ALA A 253 4.37 -8.00 16.28
CA ALA A 253 5.03 -8.96 15.40
C ALA A 253 5.57 -10.17 16.15
N LYS A 254 5.40 -11.37 15.59
CA LYS A 254 5.95 -12.64 16.12
C LYS A 254 7.46 -12.65 16.12
N LEU A 255 8.05 -12.19 15.03
CA LEU A 255 9.51 -12.09 14.87
C LEU A 255 9.94 -10.62 14.80
N LYS A 256 10.97 -10.30 15.54
CA LYS A 256 11.58 -8.97 15.63
C LYS A 256 12.93 -9.00 14.92
N GLY A 257 12.92 -8.56 13.66
CA GLY A 257 14.09 -8.53 12.81
C GLY A 257 15.07 -7.40 13.14
N PRO A 258 16.20 -7.35 12.42
CA PRO A 258 17.15 -6.25 12.45
C PRO A 258 16.56 -4.98 11.82
N ALA A 259 17.30 -3.89 11.78
CA ALA A 259 16.93 -2.70 11.03
C ALA A 259 16.84 -3.01 9.51
N VAL A 260 16.09 -2.19 8.78
CA VAL A 260 15.92 -2.40 7.33
C VAL A 260 17.28 -2.32 6.59
N GLU A 261 18.18 -1.47 7.06
CA GLU A 261 19.54 -1.29 6.55
C GLU A 261 20.44 -2.53 6.80
N GLU A 262 20.07 -3.40 7.72
CA GLU A 262 20.79 -4.63 8.07
C GLU A 262 20.22 -5.86 7.33
N HIS A 263 19.56 -5.64 6.19
CA HIS A 263 19.11 -6.69 5.27
C HIS A 263 18.09 -7.67 5.87
N LEU A 264 16.91 -7.15 6.24
CA LEU A 264 15.83 -7.89 6.90
C LEU A 264 15.52 -9.24 6.24
N LEU A 265 15.49 -9.31 4.89
CA LEU A 265 15.15 -10.56 4.18
C LEU A 265 16.27 -11.59 4.22
N VAL A 266 17.54 -11.18 4.25
CA VAL A 266 18.66 -12.11 4.50
C VAL A 266 18.47 -12.74 5.88
N TRP A 267 18.29 -11.91 6.91
CA TRP A 267 18.08 -12.35 8.28
C TRP A 267 16.89 -13.31 8.43
N LEU A 268 15.79 -13.05 7.73
CA LEU A 268 14.58 -13.87 7.77
C LEU A 268 14.81 -15.22 7.07
N ILE A 269 15.29 -15.20 5.82
CA ILE A 269 15.46 -16.40 4.99
C ILE A 269 16.45 -17.39 5.58
N ASP A 270 17.49 -16.91 6.27
CA ASP A 270 18.45 -17.77 6.98
C ASP A 270 17.82 -18.57 8.13
N ARG A 271 16.62 -18.16 8.61
CA ARG A 271 15.91 -18.77 9.75
C ARG A 271 14.74 -19.67 9.33
N LEU A 272 14.39 -19.68 8.03
CA LEU A 272 13.34 -20.53 7.44
C LEU A 272 13.88 -21.89 7.00
#